data_c282f73a78d4b1b957ac0ef321dbe6e5
#
_entry.id   c282f73a78d4b1b957ac0ef321dbe6e5
#
_cell.length_a   1.000
_cell.length_b   1.000
_cell.length_c   1.000
_cell.angle_alpha   90.00
_cell.angle_beta   90.00
_cell.angle_gamma   90.00
#
_symmetry.space_group_name_H-M   'P 1'
#
loop_
_entity.id
_entity.type
_entity.pdbx_description
1 polymer ?
#
loop_
_entity_poly.entity_id
_entity_poly.type
_entity_poly.pdbx_seq_one_letter_code
_entity_poly.pdbx_strand_id
1 'polypeptide(L)'
;MKAKIVLVHFPFTDLSGSKLRPALVIHEGEQDVIVAFISSEIPSSIQESDLLITKDHPAFRSTGLKISSVIKFDKIATLSKTLIEGEIGKVLPGLADECNTIMHQFFRF
;
A
#
# COMPACT_ATOMS: atom_id res chain seq x y z
N MET A 1 -1.05 -6.99 11.71
CA MET A 1 -0.65 -5.94 10.74
C MET A 1 -1.45 -5.92 9.45
N LYS A 2 -2.13 -6.99 9.13
CA LYS A 2 -2.93 -7.03 7.90
C LYS A 2 -3.87 -5.83 7.85
N ALA A 3 -4.00 -5.22 6.68
CA ALA A 3 -4.79 -4.02 6.43
C ALA A 3 -4.24 -2.73 7.08
N LYS A 4 -3.05 -2.79 7.63
CA LYS A 4 -2.38 -1.59 8.14
C LYS A 4 -1.60 -0.91 7.04
N ILE A 5 -1.47 0.41 7.14
CA ILE A 5 -0.60 1.17 6.26
C ILE A 5 0.63 1.54 7.05
N VAL A 6 1.78 1.16 6.53
CA VAL A 6 3.06 1.28 7.22
C VAL A 6 4.04 2.09 6.38
N LEU A 7 5.05 2.63 7.03
CA LEU A 7 6.18 3.23 6.34
C LEU A 7 7.30 2.22 6.31
N VAL A 8 7.81 1.94 5.11
CA VAL A 8 8.87 0.97 4.93
C VAL A 8 10.07 1.61 4.26
N HIS A 9 11.25 1.09 4.59
CA HIS A 9 12.49 1.47 3.92
C HIS A 9 12.58 0.68 2.61
N PHE A 10 12.84 1.40 1.52
CA PHE A 10 13.01 0.80 0.21
C PHE A 10 14.50 0.58 -0.04
N PRO A 11 14.99 -0.63 0.12
CA PRO A 11 16.43 -0.86 0.01
C PRO A 11 16.96 -0.97 -1.41
N PHE A 12 16.09 -1.01 -2.41
CA PHE A 12 16.50 -1.33 -3.78
C PHE A 12 16.13 -0.28 -4.81
N THR A 13 15.71 0.91 -4.41
CA THR A 13 15.21 1.88 -5.39
C THR A 13 16.22 2.95 -5.75
N ASP A 14 17.30 3.11 -4.99
CA ASP A 14 18.26 4.12 -5.33
C ASP A 14 19.53 3.93 -4.52
N LEU A 15 20.64 4.42 -5.07
CA LEU A 15 21.95 4.28 -4.47
C LEU A 15 22.27 5.33 -3.41
N SER A 16 21.42 6.32 -3.25
CA SER A 16 21.66 7.42 -2.32
C SER A 16 21.08 7.19 -0.93
N GLY A 17 20.51 6.02 -0.69
CA GLY A 17 19.96 5.65 0.61
C GLY A 17 18.52 5.18 0.50
N SER A 18 17.97 4.74 1.61
CA SER A 18 16.60 4.27 1.67
C SER A 18 15.64 5.44 1.90
N LYS A 19 14.54 5.47 1.18
CA LYS A 19 13.46 6.41 1.42
C LYS A 19 12.33 5.68 2.12
N LEU A 20 11.66 6.37 3.01
CA LEU A 20 10.46 5.85 3.63
C LEU A 20 9.29 6.04 2.67
N ARG A 21 8.57 4.97 2.41
CA ARG A 21 7.39 5.01 1.54
C ARG A 21 6.24 4.27 2.20
N PRO A 22 5.01 4.74 1.98
CA PRO A 22 3.85 4.04 2.51
C PRO A 22 3.58 2.77 1.73
N ALA A 23 3.06 1.77 2.43
CA ALA A 23 2.69 0.50 1.83
C ALA A 23 1.54 -0.11 2.62
N LEU A 24 0.67 -0.83 1.92
CA LEU A 24 -0.44 -1.55 2.54
C LEU A 24 0.00 -2.98 2.83
N VAL A 25 -0.14 -3.40 4.09
CA VAL A 25 0.17 -4.78 4.47
C VAL A 25 -0.98 -5.67 4.02
N ILE A 26 -0.70 -6.57 3.09
CA ILE A 26 -1.68 -7.53 2.57
C ILE A 26 -1.68 -8.81 3.40
N HIS A 27 -0.51 -9.20 3.87
CA HIS A 27 -0.35 -10.43 4.64
C HIS A 27 0.77 -10.26 5.64
N GLU A 28 0.56 -10.76 6.85
CA GLU A 28 1.60 -10.79 7.86
C GLU A 28 2.03 -12.23 8.12
N GLY A 29 3.29 -12.51 7.83
CA GLY A 29 3.91 -13.76 8.21
C GLY A 29 4.59 -13.62 9.56
N GLU A 30 5.39 -14.60 9.92
CA GLU A 30 6.08 -14.60 11.21
C GLU A 30 7.21 -13.56 11.23
N GLN A 31 8.04 -13.53 10.20
CA GLN A 31 9.17 -12.60 10.10
C GLN A 31 9.02 -11.59 8.97
N ASP A 32 8.16 -11.86 8.03
CA ASP A 32 7.99 -11.07 6.82
C ASP A 32 6.57 -10.56 6.68
N VAL A 33 6.40 -9.55 5.85
CA VAL A 33 5.11 -9.05 5.44
C VAL A 33 5.08 -8.98 3.91
N ILE A 34 3.89 -9.18 3.35
CA ILE A 34 3.66 -8.90 1.93
C ILE A 34 2.95 -7.57 1.87
N VAL A 35 3.48 -6.65 1.09
CA VAL A 35 2.94 -5.29 0.99
C VAL A 35 2.67 -4.91 -0.45
N ALA A 36 1.68 -4.04 -0.65
CA ALA A 36 1.44 -3.35 -1.92
C ALA A 36 1.88 -1.90 -1.74
N PHE A 37 2.66 -1.39 -2.68
CA PHE A 37 3.19 -0.05 -2.56
C PHE A 37 2.15 1.01 -2.87
N ILE A 38 2.30 2.15 -2.19
CA ILE A 38 1.41 3.29 -2.35
C ILE A 38 2.25 4.44 -2.89
N SER A 39 1.75 5.07 -3.95
CA SER A 39 2.44 6.19 -4.59
C SER A 39 1.59 7.43 -4.57
N SER A 40 2.21 8.58 -4.32
CA SER A 40 1.54 9.87 -4.47
C SER A 40 1.59 10.37 -5.91
N GLU A 41 2.35 9.69 -6.77
CA GLU A 41 2.36 10.02 -8.20
C GLU A 41 1.20 9.29 -8.86
N ILE A 42 0.13 10.02 -9.13
CA ILE A 42 -1.07 9.44 -9.73
C ILE A 42 -0.87 9.37 -11.24
N PRO A 43 -0.96 8.16 -11.83
CA PRO A 43 -0.76 8.02 -13.27
C PRO A 43 -1.87 8.70 -14.05
N SER A 44 -1.56 9.10 -15.30
CA SER A 44 -2.55 9.71 -16.18
C SER A 44 -3.67 8.75 -16.54
N SER A 45 -3.41 7.45 -16.49
CA SER A 45 -4.40 6.43 -16.75
C SER A 45 -4.34 5.40 -15.61
N ILE A 46 -5.45 5.27 -14.89
CA ILE A 46 -5.55 4.30 -13.79
C ILE A 46 -5.71 2.91 -14.38
N GLN A 47 -4.82 2.00 -13.96
CA GLN A 47 -4.86 0.60 -14.42
C GLN A 47 -5.83 -0.21 -13.56
N GLU A 48 -6.20 -1.40 -14.03
CA GLU A 48 -7.11 -2.26 -13.25
C GLU A 48 -6.50 -2.73 -11.93
N SER A 49 -5.16 -2.71 -11.83
CA SER A 49 -4.44 -3.08 -10.61
C SER A 49 -4.21 -1.90 -9.67
N ASP A 50 -4.70 -0.71 -10.02
CA ASP A 50 -4.52 0.50 -9.22
C ASP A 50 -5.80 0.83 -8.45
N LEU A 51 -5.65 1.25 -7.21
CA LEU A 51 -6.77 1.79 -6.44
C LEU A 51 -6.45 3.22 -6.04
N LEU A 52 -7.15 4.16 -6.66
CA LEU A 52 -6.99 5.57 -6.36
C LEU A 52 -7.75 5.92 -5.07
N ILE A 53 -7.04 6.57 -4.14
CA ILE A 53 -7.63 7.06 -2.91
C ILE A 53 -7.44 8.57 -2.89
N THR A 54 -8.51 9.31 -3.16
CA THR A 54 -8.46 10.76 -3.12
C THR A 54 -8.75 11.28 -1.72
N LYS A 55 -8.40 12.53 -1.47
CA LYS A 55 -8.68 13.17 -0.19
C LYS A 55 -10.18 13.20 0.12
N ASP A 56 -11.02 13.09 -0.89
CA ASP A 56 -12.47 13.08 -0.73
C ASP A 56 -13.04 11.71 -0.38
N HIS A 57 -12.21 10.67 -0.47
CA HIS A 57 -12.67 9.33 -0.15
C HIS A 57 -13.02 9.23 1.34
N PRO A 58 -14.19 8.65 1.69
CA PRO A 58 -14.61 8.57 3.10
C PRO A 58 -13.59 7.90 4.02
N ALA A 59 -12.80 6.97 3.49
CA ALA A 59 -11.81 6.23 4.28
C ALA A 59 -10.41 6.85 4.22
N PHE A 60 -10.25 8.01 3.57
CA PHE A 60 -8.93 8.61 3.39
C PHE A 60 -8.24 8.91 4.72
N ARG A 61 -8.98 9.50 5.65
CA ARG A 61 -8.42 9.94 6.93
C ARG A 61 -7.80 8.79 7.72
N SER A 62 -8.47 7.64 7.75
CA SER A 62 -7.97 6.50 8.53
C SER A 62 -6.71 5.88 7.93
N THR A 63 -6.40 6.15 6.67
CA THR A 63 -5.18 5.62 6.04
C THR A 63 -3.92 6.29 6.55
N GLY A 64 -4.03 7.47 7.12
CA GLY A 64 -2.85 8.24 7.55
C GLY A 64 -2.09 8.89 6.40
N LEU A 65 -2.55 8.75 5.17
CA LEU A 65 -1.92 9.38 4.02
C LEU A 65 -2.19 10.89 4.05
N LYS A 66 -1.22 11.68 3.57
CA LYS A 66 -1.31 13.14 3.60
C LYS A 66 -1.91 13.73 2.34
N ILE A 67 -1.75 13.04 1.21
CA ILE A 67 -2.23 13.51 -0.09
C ILE A 67 -2.89 12.36 -0.82
N SER A 68 -3.69 12.69 -1.83
CA SER A 68 -4.29 11.68 -2.69
C SER A 68 -3.21 10.77 -3.24
N SER A 69 -3.46 9.48 -3.24
CA SER A 69 -2.46 8.47 -3.56
C SER A 69 -3.11 7.31 -4.29
N VAL A 70 -2.28 6.43 -4.83
CA VAL A 70 -2.74 5.24 -5.51
C VAL A 70 -2.06 4.02 -4.89
N ILE A 71 -2.85 3.00 -4.55
CA ILE A 71 -2.31 1.71 -4.12
C ILE A 71 -2.06 0.91 -5.38
N LYS A 72 -0.83 0.43 -5.53
CA LYS A 72 -0.42 -0.28 -6.73
C LYS A 72 -0.33 -1.78 -6.45
N PHE A 73 -1.41 -2.49 -6.77
CA PHE A 73 -1.45 -3.93 -6.52
C PHE A 73 -0.59 -4.73 -7.51
N ASP A 74 -0.05 -4.08 -8.54
CA ASP A 74 0.96 -4.68 -9.42
C ASP A 74 2.39 -4.50 -8.89
N LYS A 75 2.53 -3.75 -7.80
CA LYS A 75 3.82 -3.51 -7.16
C LYS A 75 3.78 -4.06 -5.73
N ILE A 76 3.96 -5.36 -5.60
CA ILE A 76 3.97 -6.02 -4.30
C ILE A 76 5.34 -6.59 -4.02
N ALA A 77 5.66 -6.71 -2.75
CA ALA A 77 6.93 -7.30 -2.32
C ALA A 77 6.77 -7.98 -0.97
N THR A 78 7.57 -8.99 -0.75
CA THR A 78 7.72 -9.62 0.56
C THR A 78 8.94 -9.01 1.22
N LEU A 79 8.74 -8.38 2.36
CA LEU A 79 9.79 -7.65 3.06
C LEU A 79 9.92 -8.15 4.49
N SER A 80 11.14 -8.10 5.03
CA SER A 80 11.35 -8.37 6.45
C SER A 80 10.63 -7.30 7.28
N LYS A 81 10.04 -7.72 8.38
CA LYS A 81 9.41 -6.79 9.32
C LYS A 81 10.38 -5.73 9.83
N THR A 82 11.68 -6.03 9.80
CA THR A 82 12.70 -5.06 10.24
C THR A 82 12.77 -3.82 9.35
N LEU A 83 12.23 -3.89 8.13
CA LEU A 83 12.18 -2.74 7.24
C LEU A 83 11.01 -1.81 7.51
N ILE A 84 10.11 -2.19 8.41
CA ILE A 84 8.96 -1.36 8.77
C ILE A 84 9.42 -0.36 9.83
N GLU A 85 9.31 0.94 9.49
CA GLU A 85 9.64 2.00 10.41
C GLU A 85 8.50 2.29 11.38
N GLY A 86 7.28 2.22 10.90
CA GLY A 86 6.12 2.48 11.74
C GLY A 86 4.82 2.33 10.98
N GLU A 87 3.74 2.45 11.71
CA GLU A 87 2.37 2.33 11.20
C GLU A 87 1.76 3.72 11.17
N ILE A 88 1.18 4.12 10.04
CA ILE A 88 0.58 5.45 9.90
C ILE A 88 -0.93 5.42 9.85
N GLY A 89 -1.53 4.28 9.57
CA GLY A 89 -2.97 4.17 9.48
C GLY A 89 -3.42 2.77 9.16
N LYS A 90 -4.67 2.68 8.73
CA LYS A 90 -5.28 1.39 8.42
C LYS A 90 -6.34 1.53 7.35
N VAL A 91 -6.66 0.42 6.73
CA VAL A 91 -7.72 0.30 5.74
C VAL A 91 -8.95 -0.23 6.46
N LEU A 92 -9.99 0.61 6.57
CA LEU A 92 -11.27 0.22 7.18
C LEU A 92 -12.10 -0.62 6.21
N PRO A 93 -13.14 -1.33 6.71
CA PRO A 93 -13.88 -2.32 5.90
C PRO A 93 -14.36 -1.84 4.53
N GLY A 94 -14.86 -0.60 4.41
CA GLY A 94 -15.32 -0.08 3.13
C GLY A 94 -14.21 -0.04 2.09
N LEU A 95 -13.04 0.48 2.46
CA LEU A 95 -11.88 0.52 1.57
C LEU A 95 -11.29 -0.88 1.39
N ALA A 96 -11.35 -1.70 2.42
CA ALA A 96 -10.88 -3.09 2.32
C ALA A 96 -11.66 -3.85 1.26
N ASP A 97 -12.96 -3.61 1.14
CA ASP A 97 -13.78 -4.25 0.11
C ASP A 97 -13.33 -3.85 -1.28
N GLU A 98 -12.99 -2.58 -1.48
CA GLU A 98 -12.45 -2.12 -2.77
C GLU A 98 -11.11 -2.79 -3.07
N CYS A 99 -10.24 -2.90 -2.07
CA CYS A 99 -8.96 -3.59 -2.23
C CYS A 99 -9.16 -5.06 -2.60
N ASN A 100 -10.07 -5.74 -1.91
CA ASN A 100 -10.35 -7.16 -2.17
C ASN A 100 -10.90 -7.37 -3.58
N THR A 101 -11.77 -6.47 -4.05
CA THR A 101 -12.30 -6.55 -5.41
C THR A 101 -11.19 -6.49 -6.44
N ILE A 102 -10.27 -5.54 -6.28
CA ILE A 102 -9.15 -5.40 -7.21
C ILE A 102 -8.23 -6.62 -7.15
N MET A 103 -7.88 -7.07 -5.96
CA MET A 103 -7.00 -8.22 -5.81
C MET A 103 -7.62 -9.48 -6.41
N HIS A 104 -8.93 -9.68 -6.21
CA HIS A 104 -9.63 -10.82 -6.79
C HIS A 104 -9.61 -10.81 -8.31
N GLN A 105 -9.77 -9.64 -8.91
CA GLN A 105 -9.77 -9.51 -10.36
C GLN A 105 -8.37 -9.61 -10.94
N PHE A 106 -7.40 -8.98 -10.30
CA PHE A 106 -6.05 -8.87 -10.83
C PHE A 106 -5.25 -10.16 -10.68
N PHE A 107 -5.42 -10.87 -9.57
CA PHE A 107 -4.65 -12.09 -9.28
C PHE A 107 -5.40 -13.37 -9.67
N ARG A 108 -6.19 -13.33 -10.72
CA ARG A 108 -6.91 -14.51 -11.23
C ARG A 108 -6.07 -15.28 -12.24
N PHE A 109 -6.27 -16.57 -12.22
CA PHE A 109 -5.68 -17.44 -13.24
C PHE A 109 -6.76 -17.99 -14.14
#